data_72c2997feaf2331a94deef27d3b290ab
#
_entry.id   72c2997feaf2331a94deef27d3b290ab
#
_cell.length_a   1.000
_cell.length_b   1.000
_cell.length_c   1.000
_cell.angle_alpha   90.00
_cell.angle_beta   90.00
_cell.angle_gamma   90.00
#
_symmetry.space_group_name_H-M   'P 1'
#
loop_
_entity.id
_entity.type
_entity.pdbx_description
1 polymer ?
#
loop_
_entity_poly.entity_id
_entity_poly.type
_entity_poly.pdbx_seq_one_letter_code
_entity_poly.pdbx_strand_id
1 'polypeptide(L)'
;MSQNGATVAYAPKEAMPIGDGKDKTEVFANSIHLSLQGKGGVGKSLVASILAQYFNARGKAVRCVDTDPVNRTLFQYKALNVNRLELLREGSIDQRGFDSLMETLLTEDATFIVDNGASTFIPLWSYILENSAVDVLTRAGKRLYVHTVITGGQALLDTLHGFKSLAESTSERNIIVWLNEYFGRIERDGKSFEDMGAYRESENKVFGSVHLTKRNQDTFGRDLEEVISRKLTLDEAIKDGPFSIMTKQRLKVMQRDWFEQIDSLTLL
;
A
#
# COMPACT_ATOMS: atom_id res chain seq x y z
N MET A 1 55.90 7.55 -33.62
CA MET A 1 54.72 6.71 -33.80
C MET A 1 53.69 7.14 -32.77
N SER A 2 52.77 8.00 -33.16
CA SER A 2 51.70 8.55 -32.31
C SER A 2 50.50 7.62 -32.35
N GLN A 3 49.98 7.27 -31.18
CA GLN A 3 48.67 6.63 -31.06
C GLN A 3 47.66 7.65 -30.55
N ASN A 4 46.74 8.02 -31.40
CA ASN A 4 45.58 8.82 -31.10
C ASN A 4 44.59 7.99 -30.27
N GLY A 5 44.35 8.41 -29.02
CA GLY A 5 43.21 7.96 -28.21
C GLY A 5 41.99 8.79 -28.53
N ALA A 6 41.03 8.22 -29.22
CA ALA A 6 39.74 8.86 -29.48
C ALA A 6 38.86 8.81 -28.21
N THR A 7 38.61 9.95 -27.60
CA THR A 7 37.63 10.12 -26.53
C THR A 7 36.24 10.13 -27.14
N VAL A 8 35.45 9.09 -26.87
CA VAL A 8 34.04 9.03 -27.27
C VAL A 8 33.27 9.95 -26.31
N ALA A 9 32.82 11.08 -26.80
CA ALA A 9 31.92 11.97 -26.09
C ALA A 9 30.53 11.35 -26.05
N TYR A 10 30.04 11.06 -24.84
CA TYR A 10 28.67 10.59 -24.59
C TYR A 10 27.75 11.83 -24.63
N ALA A 11 27.00 11.99 -25.72
CA ALA A 11 25.95 13.01 -25.79
C ALA A 11 24.76 12.60 -24.90
N PRO A 12 24.20 13.49 -24.08
CA PRO A 12 23.00 13.19 -23.31
C PRO A 12 21.84 12.98 -24.29
N LYS A 13 21.16 11.82 -24.21
CA LYS A 13 19.89 11.59 -24.90
C LYS A 13 18.89 12.62 -24.40
N GLU A 14 18.37 13.43 -25.32
CA GLU A 14 17.24 14.30 -25.11
C GLU A 14 16.07 13.52 -24.48
N ALA A 15 15.47 14.08 -23.44
CA ALA A 15 14.25 13.55 -22.84
C ALA A 15 13.16 13.52 -23.92
N MET A 16 12.64 12.34 -24.20
CA MET A 16 11.47 12.23 -25.08
C MET A 16 10.31 13.03 -24.48
N PRO A 17 9.52 13.76 -25.31
CA PRO A 17 8.33 14.44 -24.84
C PRO A 17 7.37 13.39 -24.27
N ILE A 18 6.86 13.67 -23.06
CA ILE A 18 5.79 12.91 -22.41
C ILE A 18 4.56 13.02 -23.33
N GLY A 19 4.22 11.92 -24.01
CA GLY A 19 3.04 11.83 -24.85
C GLY A 19 1.78 12.09 -24.03
N ASP A 20 0.71 12.56 -24.67
CA ASP A 20 -0.64 12.84 -24.18
C ASP A 20 -1.19 11.68 -23.33
N GLY A 21 -0.76 11.59 -22.08
CA GLY A 21 -1.22 10.60 -21.13
C GLY A 21 -2.37 11.20 -20.33
N LYS A 22 -3.58 10.66 -20.48
CA LYS A 22 -4.60 10.75 -19.45
C LYS A 22 -3.93 10.52 -18.11
N ASP A 23 -4.21 11.38 -17.12
CA ASP A 23 -3.65 11.21 -15.77
C ASP A 23 -3.95 9.80 -15.27
N LYS A 24 -2.92 8.95 -15.23
CA LYS A 24 -3.04 7.53 -14.83
C LYS A 24 -3.68 7.35 -13.45
N THR A 25 -3.76 8.42 -12.67
CA THR A 25 -4.37 8.42 -11.34
C THR A 25 -5.85 8.81 -11.34
N GLU A 26 -6.47 9.10 -12.49
CA GLU A 26 -7.92 9.41 -12.56
C GLU A 26 -8.78 8.26 -12.00
N VAL A 27 -8.35 7.00 -12.18
CA VAL A 27 -9.05 5.82 -11.64
C VAL A 27 -9.14 5.90 -10.12
N PHE A 28 -8.14 6.49 -9.46
CA PHE A 28 -8.09 6.67 -8.01
C PHE A 28 -8.48 8.09 -7.55
N ALA A 29 -9.11 8.90 -8.40
CA ALA A 29 -9.64 10.19 -7.98
C ALA A 29 -10.70 10.00 -6.89
N ASN A 30 -10.65 10.82 -5.83
CA ASN A 30 -11.57 10.75 -4.69
C ASN A 30 -11.68 9.33 -4.08
N SER A 31 -10.56 8.63 -4.00
CA SER A 31 -10.53 7.25 -3.51
C SER A 31 -10.14 7.14 -2.04
N ILE A 32 -10.62 6.06 -1.46
CA ILE A 32 -10.33 5.66 -0.09
C ILE A 32 -9.62 4.30 -0.16
N HIS A 33 -8.44 4.23 0.42
CA HIS A 33 -7.59 3.05 0.44
C HIS A 33 -7.49 2.53 1.87
N LEU A 34 -8.20 1.43 2.18
CA LEU A 34 -8.16 0.76 3.47
C LEU A 34 -7.13 -0.37 3.44
N SER A 35 -6.16 -0.35 4.35
CA SER A 35 -5.22 -1.46 4.53
C SER A 35 -5.78 -2.45 5.57
N LEU A 36 -6.36 -3.56 5.12
CA LEU A 36 -7.08 -4.53 5.95
C LEU A 36 -6.44 -5.91 5.90
N GLN A 37 -6.02 -6.43 7.05
CA GLN A 37 -5.58 -7.81 7.25
C GLN A 37 -5.56 -8.15 8.75
N GLY A 38 -6.15 -9.30 9.10
CA GLY A 38 -6.23 -9.74 10.50
C GLY A 38 -4.90 -10.19 11.09
N LYS A 39 -3.90 -10.52 10.27
CA LYS A 39 -2.56 -10.89 10.75
C LYS A 39 -1.70 -9.65 11.02
N GLY A 40 -1.14 -9.58 12.23
CA GLY A 40 -0.15 -8.55 12.58
C GLY A 40 1.21 -8.78 11.94
N GLY A 41 1.98 -7.72 11.69
CA GLY A 41 3.37 -7.80 11.24
C GLY A 41 3.59 -8.15 9.76
N VAL A 42 2.54 -8.24 8.94
CA VAL A 42 2.64 -8.66 7.53
C VAL A 42 2.98 -7.54 6.54
N GLY A 43 3.01 -6.28 7.00
CA GLY A 43 3.40 -5.13 6.17
C GLY A 43 2.26 -4.16 5.82
N LYS A 44 1.12 -4.17 6.50
CA LYS A 44 0.01 -3.22 6.26
C LYS A 44 0.44 -1.76 6.27
N SER A 45 1.12 -1.33 7.33
CA SER A 45 1.59 0.05 7.46
C SER A 45 2.68 0.41 6.43
N LEU A 46 3.47 -0.55 5.96
CA LEU A 46 4.38 -0.36 4.83
C LEU A 46 3.59 -0.07 3.55
N VAL A 47 2.56 -0.87 3.27
CA VAL A 47 1.65 -0.67 2.12
C VAL A 47 0.99 0.70 2.21
N ALA A 48 0.43 1.07 3.36
CA ALA A 48 -0.17 2.39 3.57
C ALA A 48 0.84 3.53 3.34
N SER A 49 2.08 3.38 3.83
CA SER A 49 3.16 4.34 3.59
C SER A 49 3.55 4.45 2.10
N ILE A 50 3.64 3.33 1.38
CA ILE A 50 3.93 3.32 -0.06
C ILE A 50 2.82 4.05 -0.83
N LEU A 51 1.54 3.76 -0.54
CA LEU A 51 0.39 4.39 -1.17
C LEU A 51 0.37 5.91 -0.94
N ALA A 52 0.60 6.35 0.31
CA ALA A 52 0.66 7.77 0.65
C ALA A 52 1.76 8.49 -0.16
N GLN A 53 2.94 7.90 -0.25
CA GLN A 53 4.05 8.45 -1.03
C GLN A 53 3.75 8.43 -2.54
N TYR A 54 3.11 7.37 -3.03
CA TYR A 54 2.70 7.25 -4.43
C TYR A 54 1.76 8.40 -4.84
N PHE A 55 0.70 8.64 -4.08
CA PHE A 55 -0.27 9.70 -4.39
C PHE A 55 0.33 11.10 -4.19
N ASN A 56 1.13 11.32 -3.15
CA ASN A 56 1.86 12.58 -2.95
C ASN A 56 2.79 12.90 -4.13
N ALA A 57 3.52 11.90 -4.63
CA ALA A 57 4.42 12.07 -5.78
C ALA A 57 3.68 12.45 -7.09
N ARG A 58 2.37 12.22 -7.14
CA ARG A 58 1.49 12.59 -8.26
C ARG A 58 0.65 13.83 -7.98
N GLY A 59 1.01 14.59 -6.94
CA GLY A 59 0.35 15.87 -6.61
C GLY A 59 -1.09 15.74 -6.13
N LYS A 60 -1.52 14.55 -5.67
CA LYS A 60 -2.86 14.39 -5.09
C LYS A 60 -2.87 14.90 -3.65
N ALA A 61 -4.00 15.47 -3.23
CA ALA A 61 -4.25 15.78 -1.83
C ALA A 61 -4.44 14.47 -1.06
N VAL A 62 -3.49 14.11 -0.20
CA VAL A 62 -3.50 12.86 0.57
C VAL A 62 -3.81 13.13 2.03
N ARG A 63 -4.72 12.34 2.59
CA ARG A 63 -5.03 12.28 4.02
C ARG A 63 -4.74 10.89 4.54
N CYS A 64 -3.80 10.79 5.47
CA CYS A 64 -3.45 9.53 6.14
C CYS A 64 -4.15 9.44 7.49
N VAL A 65 -4.76 8.29 7.78
CA VAL A 65 -5.41 8.00 9.05
C VAL A 65 -4.87 6.68 9.60
N ASP A 66 -4.43 6.68 10.85
CA ASP A 66 -4.02 5.47 11.57
C ASP A 66 -5.12 5.09 12.58
N THR A 67 -5.70 3.92 12.37
CA THR A 67 -6.76 3.35 13.23
C THR A 67 -6.26 2.19 14.10
N ASP A 68 -4.93 1.90 14.11
CA ASP A 68 -4.37 0.88 15.00
C ASP A 68 -4.26 1.42 16.43
N PRO A 69 -5.09 0.93 17.38
CA PRO A 69 -5.08 1.44 18.73
C PRO A 69 -3.82 1.01 19.51
N VAL A 70 -3.12 -0.03 19.03
CA VAL A 70 -1.99 -0.67 19.74
C VAL A 70 -0.66 -0.17 19.21
N ASN A 71 -0.36 -0.41 17.92
CA ASN A 71 0.99 -0.22 17.38
C ASN A 71 1.24 1.18 16.82
N ARG A 72 0.19 1.83 16.27
CA ARG A 72 0.27 3.20 15.71
C ARG A 72 1.46 3.37 14.77
N THR A 73 1.65 2.40 13.88
CA THR A 73 2.88 2.31 13.09
C THR A 73 2.95 3.40 12.03
N LEU A 74 1.85 3.68 11.32
CA LEU A 74 1.81 4.71 10.29
C LEU A 74 1.93 6.11 10.91
N PHE A 75 1.33 6.34 12.08
CA PHE A 75 1.40 7.61 12.81
C PHE A 75 2.83 8.06 13.14
N GLN A 76 3.77 7.13 13.20
CA GLN A 76 5.17 7.43 13.48
C GLN A 76 5.93 8.04 12.28
N TYR A 77 5.37 7.96 11.05
CA TYR A 77 5.96 8.57 9.85
C TYR A 77 5.61 10.06 9.78
N LYS A 78 6.47 10.91 10.34
CA LYS A 78 6.21 12.36 10.50
C LYS A 78 5.92 13.07 9.18
N ALA A 79 6.61 12.69 8.11
CA ALA A 79 6.43 13.30 6.79
C ALA A 79 5.03 13.04 6.16
N LEU A 80 4.29 12.07 6.68
CA LEU A 80 2.96 11.72 6.15
C LEU A 80 1.81 12.49 6.82
N ASN A 81 2.09 13.29 7.87
CA ASN A 81 1.08 14.06 8.61
C ASN A 81 -0.17 13.24 8.96
N VAL A 82 0.06 12.07 9.55
CA VAL A 82 -0.99 11.08 9.80
C VAL A 82 -1.91 11.54 10.91
N ASN A 83 -3.21 11.56 10.66
CA ASN A 83 -4.23 11.73 11.68
C ASN A 83 -4.45 10.42 12.42
N ARG A 84 -4.60 10.48 13.72
CA ARG A 84 -4.89 9.32 14.55
C ARG A 84 -6.36 9.28 14.92
N LEU A 85 -6.98 8.13 14.76
CA LEU A 85 -8.32 7.87 15.23
C LEU A 85 -8.27 7.10 16.57
N GLU A 86 -8.79 7.70 17.62
CA GLU A 86 -8.89 7.05 18.94
C GLU A 86 -10.12 6.14 18.97
N LEU A 87 -9.88 4.83 18.93
CA LEU A 87 -10.94 3.82 18.91
C LEU A 87 -11.13 3.08 20.23
N LEU A 88 -10.21 3.25 21.17
CA LEU A 88 -10.32 2.57 22.47
C LEU A 88 -11.10 3.41 23.47
N ARG A 89 -12.16 2.82 24.00
CA ARG A 89 -12.89 3.32 25.15
C ARG A 89 -13.04 2.20 26.17
N GLU A 90 -12.58 2.45 27.40
CA GLU A 90 -12.66 1.48 28.51
C GLU A 90 -12.06 0.10 28.16
N GLY A 91 -10.97 0.07 27.34
CA GLY A 91 -10.28 -1.15 26.93
C GLY A 91 -10.92 -1.95 25.80
N SER A 92 -12.04 -1.49 25.24
CA SER A 92 -12.70 -2.08 24.08
C SER A 92 -12.77 -1.11 22.91
N ILE A 93 -12.98 -1.66 21.70
CA ILE A 93 -13.14 -0.84 20.48
C ILE A 93 -14.53 -0.21 20.51
N ASP A 94 -14.56 1.13 20.54
CA ASP A 94 -15.79 1.89 20.38
C ASP A 94 -16.10 2.06 18.89
N GLN A 95 -17.10 1.31 18.39
CA GLN A 95 -17.52 1.38 16.99
C GLN A 95 -18.05 2.75 16.57
N ARG A 96 -18.53 3.58 17.51
CA ARG A 96 -18.92 4.96 17.23
C ARG A 96 -17.73 5.84 16.81
N GLY A 97 -16.51 5.45 17.17
CA GLY A 97 -15.31 6.09 16.64
C GLY A 97 -15.22 6.02 15.11
N PHE A 98 -15.83 5.00 14.48
CA PHE A 98 -15.89 4.90 13.03
C PHE A 98 -16.88 5.89 12.39
N ASP A 99 -17.87 6.42 13.12
CA ASP A 99 -18.75 7.47 12.61
C ASP A 99 -17.94 8.71 12.23
N SER A 100 -17.00 9.13 13.07
CA SER A 100 -16.15 10.29 12.79
C SER A 100 -15.18 10.04 11.63
N LEU A 101 -14.71 8.80 11.46
CA LEU A 101 -13.95 8.42 10.25
C LEU A 101 -14.83 8.58 9.02
N MET A 102 -16.04 8.03 9.02
CA MET A 102 -16.95 8.10 7.87
C MET A 102 -17.33 9.55 7.54
N GLU A 103 -17.60 10.40 8.54
CA GLU A 103 -17.85 11.82 8.32
C GLU A 103 -16.67 12.49 7.61
N THR A 104 -15.44 12.23 8.06
CA THR A 104 -14.22 12.76 7.43
C THR A 104 -14.09 12.27 6.00
N LEU A 105 -14.27 10.97 5.77
CA LEU A 105 -14.19 10.36 4.43
C LEU A 105 -15.23 10.94 3.46
N LEU A 106 -16.41 11.30 3.96
CA LEU A 106 -17.51 11.83 3.14
C LEU A 106 -17.37 13.32 2.84
N THR A 107 -16.88 14.10 3.81
CA THR A 107 -16.89 15.57 3.73
C THR A 107 -15.63 16.20 3.13
N GLU A 108 -14.48 15.54 3.27
CA GLU A 108 -13.22 16.06 2.75
C GLU A 108 -12.94 15.57 1.32
N ASP A 109 -12.47 16.48 0.47
CA ASP A 109 -12.07 16.16 -0.91
C ASP A 109 -10.57 15.83 -0.98
N ALA A 110 -10.25 14.56 -0.75
CA ALA A 110 -8.90 14.04 -0.72
C ALA A 110 -8.85 12.54 -1.08
N THR A 111 -7.66 12.06 -1.41
CA THR A 111 -7.35 10.63 -1.42
C THR A 111 -7.00 10.19 0.00
N PHE A 112 -7.76 9.26 0.54
CA PHE A 112 -7.57 8.77 1.90
C PHE A 112 -6.77 7.47 1.94
N ILE A 113 -5.77 7.42 2.83
CA ILE A 113 -5.02 6.22 3.16
C ILE A 113 -5.28 5.88 4.62
N VAL A 114 -5.99 4.79 4.86
CA VAL A 114 -6.38 4.35 6.20
C VAL A 114 -5.61 3.09 6.55
N ASP A 115 -4.67 3.20 7.49
CA ASP A 115 -3.93 2.05 8.04
C ASP A 115 -4.67 1.47 9.22
N ASN A 116 -5.06 0.20 9.11
CA ASN A 116 -5.86 -0.46 10.12
C ASN A 116 -5.06 -1.53 10.88
N GLY A 117 -5.20 -1.52 12.20
CA GLY A 117 -4.60 -2.55 13.06
C GLY A 117 -5.23 -3.93 12.84
N ALA A 118 -4.48 -4.98 13.19
CA ALA A 118 -5.03 -6.34 13.11
C ALA A 118 -6.25 -6.53 14.04
N SER A 119 -6.25 -5.91 15.20
CA SER A 119 -7.35 -5.97 16.17
C SER A 119 -8.60 -5.22 15.74
N THR A 120 -8.46 -4.20 14.89
CA THR A 120 -9.57 -3.39 14.37
C THR A 120 -10.09 -3.88 13.02
N PHE A 121 -9.47 -4.91 12.44
CA PHE A 121 -9.87 -5.46 11.13
C PHE A 121 -11.34 -5.88 11.11
N ILE A 122 -11.73 -6.83 11.96
CA ILE A 122 -13.11 -7.33 12.01
C ILE A 122 -14.09 -6.22 12.42
N PRO A 123 -13.87 -5.45 13.51
CA PRO A 123 -14.78 -4.38 13.91
C PRO A 123 -15.02 -3.32 12.82
N LEU A 124 -13.97 -2.84 12.14
CA LEU A 124 -14.12 -1.84 11.08
C LEU A 124 -14.85 -2.42 9.87
N TRP A 125 -14.48 -3.63 9.46
CA TRP A 125 -15.09 -4.26 8.29
C TRP A 125 -16.56 -4.59 8.53
N SER A 126 -16.93 -5.13 9.70
CA SER A 126 -18.33 -5.35 10.09
C SER A 126 -19.11 -4.05 10.11
N TYR A 127 -18.55 -2.98 10.70
CA TYR A 127 -19.18 -1.67 10.69
C TYR A 127 -19.47 -1.17 9.26
N ILE A 128 -18.52 -1.31 8.33
CA ILE A 128 -18.69 -0.91 6.93
C ILE A 128 -19.82 -1.68 6.27
N LEU A 129 -19.94 -2.99 6.50
CA LEU A 129 -20.96 -3.84 5.91
C LEU A 129 -22.33 -3.57 6.54
N GLU A 130 -22.45 -3.57 7.85
CA GLU A 130 -23.69 -3.39 8.60
C GLU A 130 -24.36 -2.04 8.30
N ASN A 131 -23.57 -0.99 8.10
CA ASN A 131 -24.05 0.35 7.81
C ASN A 131 -24.15 0.65 6.30
N SER A 132 -23.94 -0.33 5.42
CA SER A 132 -23.91 -0.12 3.96
C SER A 132 -23.01 1.05 3.56
N ALA A 133 -21.86 1.21 4.27
CA ALA A 133 -20.99 2.38 4.12
C ALA A 133 -20.40 2.51 2.71
N VAL A 134 -20.19 1.39 2.01
CA VAL A 134 -19.74 1.39 0.59
C VAL A 134 -20.74 2.14 -0.29
N ASP A 135 -22.03 1.88 -0.12
CA ASP A 135 -23.09 2.55 -0.89
C ASP A 135 -23.15 4.06 -0.60
N VAL A 136 -22.96 4.44 0.68
CA VAL A 136 -22.95 5.85 1.10
C VAL A 136 -21.76 6.57 0.47
N LEU A 137 -20.57 5.98 0.51
CA LEU A 137 -19.36 6.51 -0.11
C LEU A 137 -19.50 6.64 -1.62
N THR A 138 -20.05 5.60 -2.28
CA THR A 138 -20.28 5.59 -3.73
C THR A 138 -21.23 6.71 -4.17
N ARG A 139 -22.34 6.92 -3.44
CA ARG A 139 -23.27 8.03 -3.69
C ARG A 139 -22.63 9.40 -3.50
N ALA A 140 -21.65 9.50 -2.62
CA ALA A 140 -20.83 10.71 -2.44
C ALA A 140 -19.71 10.87 -3.48
N GLY A 141 -19.65 10.01 -4.51
CA GLY A 141 -18.62 10.04 -5.54
C GLY A 141 -17.26 9.52 -5.08
N LYS A 142 -17.20 8.81 -3.96
CA LYS A 142 -15.98 8.20 -3.42
C LYS A 142 -15.89 6.73 -3.84
N ARG A 143 -14.68 6.25 -4.09
CA ARG A 143 -14.43 4.82 -4.39
C ARG A 143 -13.61 4.21 -3.26
N LEU A 144 -14.06 3.08 -2.75
CA LEU A 144 -13.37 2.32 -1.71
C LEU A 144 -12.54 1.20 -2.32
N TYR A 145 -11.23 1.20 -2.05
CA TYR A 145 -10.32 0.10 -2.35
C TYR A 145 -9.81 -0.53 -1.05
N VAL A 146 -9.84 -1.85 -1.01
CA VAL A 146 -9.36 -2.63 0.13
C VAL A 146 -8.02 -3.25 -0.23
N HIS A 147 -6.97 -2.84 0.48
CA HIS A 147 -5.63 -3.40 0.32
C HIS A 147 -5.42 -4.51 1.35
N THR A 148 -5.16 -5.72 0.89
CA THR A 148 -4.83 -6.84 1.76
C THR A 148 -3.46 -7.39 1.44
N VAL A 149 -2.74 -7.89 2.46
CA VAL A 149 -1.38 -8.39 2.30
C VAL A 149 -1.37 -9.90 2.43
N ILE A 150 -0.85 -10.56 1.41
CA ILE A 150 -0.51 -11.98 1.45
C ILE A 150 1.00 -12.10 1.63
N THR A 151 1.44 -12.94 2.55
CA THR A 151 2.87 -13.13 2.79
C THR A 151 3.23 -14.61 2.84
N GLY A 152 4.44 -14.94 2.45
CA GLY A 152 4.96 -16.30 2.52
C GLY A 152 5.32 -16.73 3.96
N GLY A 153 5.84 -17.93 4.10
CA GLY A 153 6.27 -18.48 5.37
C GLY A 153 5.11 -18.84 6.31
N GLN A 154 5.33 -18.70 7.61
CA GLN A 154 4.38 -19.13 8.64
C GLN A 154 3.01 -18.42 8.58
N ALA A 155 2.97 -17.20 8.11
CA ALA A 155 1.74 -16.40 8.07
C ALA A 155 0.93 -16.58 6.77
N LEU A 156 1.37 -17.43 5.83
CA LEU A 156 0.70 -17.59 4.54
C LEU A 156 -0.78 -17.97 4.70
N LEU A 157 -1.07 -18.99 5.52
CA LEU A 157 -2.46 -19.45 5.71
C LEU A 157 -3.33 -18.40 6.37
N ASP A 158 -2.82 -17.72 7.40
CA ASP A 158 -3.56 -16.68 8.11
C ASP A 158 -3.90 -15.52 7.15
N THR A 159 -2.95 -15.15 6.29
CA THR A 159 -3.17 -14.07 5.31
C THR A 159 -4.11 -14.48 4.19
N LEU A 160 -4.07 -15.75 3.73
CA LEU A 160 -5.03 -16.29 2.77
C LEU A 160 -6.45 -16.34 3.36
N HIS A 161 -6.61 -16.74 4.61
CA HIS A 161 -7.91 -16.72 5.29
C HIS A 161 -8.45 -15.29 5.40
N GLY A 162 -7.62 -14.32 5.78
CA GLY A 162 -8.03 -12.92 5.81
C GLY A 162 -8.48 -12.39 4.46
N PHE A 163 -7.76 -12.72 3.38
CA PHE A 163 -8.15 -12.38 2.01
C PHE A 163 -9.48 -13.02 1.62
N LYS A 164 -9.65 -14.33 1.88
CA LYS A 164 -10.89 -15.04 1.56
C LYS A 164 -12.08 -14.44 2.29
N SER A 165 -11.95 -14.14 3.57
CA SER A 165 -13.00 -13.48 4.37
C SER A 165 -13.41 -12.13 3.80
N LEU A 166 -12.45 -11.30 3.35
CA LEU A 166 -12.74 -10.03 2.68
C LEU A 166 -13.49 -10.26 1.35
N ALA A 167 -13.01 -11.20 0.53
CA ALA A 167 -13.56 -11.46 -0.79
C ALA A 167 -14.99 -12.04 -0.74
N GLU A 168 -15.29 -12.88 0.25
CA GLU A 168 -16.63 -13.44 0.46
C GLU A 168 -17.63 -12.38 0.94
N SER A 169 -17.18 -11.35 1.60
CA SER A 169 -18.03 -10.32 2.19
C SER A 169 -18.23 -9.07 1.32
N THR A 170 -17.49 -8.91 0.21
CA THR A 170 -17.69 -7.80 -0.73
C THR A 170 -18.42 -8.24 -1.99
N SER A 171 -19.30 -7.38 -2.52
CA SER A 171 -19.88 -7.53 -3.87
C SER A 171 -18.99 -6.89 -4.95
N GLU A 172 -18.11 -5.98 -4.56
CA GLU A 172 -17.34 -5.12 -5.44
C GLU A 172 -16.02 -5.76 -5.90
N ARG A 173 -15.55 -5.39 -7.11
CA ARG A 173 -14.20 -5.67 -7.58
C ARG A 173 -13.25 -4.56 -7.10
N ASN A 174 -12.95 -4.53 -5.83
CA ASN A 174 -12.22 -3.44 -5.18
C ASN A 174 -11.05 -3.90 -4.29
N ILE A 175 -10.72 -5.19 -4.29
CA ILE A 175 -9.61 -5.73 -3.50
C ILE A 175 -8.30 -5.61 -4.29
N ILE A 176 -7.31 -4.95 -3.71
CA ILE A 176 -5.93 -4.90 -4.21
C ILE A 176 -5.06 -5.77 -3.32
N VAL A 177 -4.46 -6.80 -3.90
CA VAL A 177 -3.66 -7.78 -3.18
C VAL A 177 -2.18 -7.38 -3.24
N TRP A 178 -1.53 -7.29 -2.08
CA TRP A 178 -0.10 -7.06 -1.96
C TRP A 178 0.61 -8.38 -1.63
N LEU A 179 1.39 -8.87 -2.58
CA LEU A 179 2.16 -10.09 -2.44
C LEU A 179 3.52 -9.74 -1.82
N ASN A 180 3.64 -9.89 -0.50
CA ASN A 180 4.85 -9.55 0.25
C ASN A 180 5.75 -10.76 0.46
N GLU A 181 6.79 -10.88 -0.32
CA GLU A 181 7.75 -11.99 -0.27
C GLU A 181 8.87 -11.81 0.77
N TYR A 182 8.81 -10.78 1.61
CA TYR A 182 9.85 -10.54 2.62
C TYR A 182 10.07 -11.78 3.52
N PHE A 183 9.00 -12.44 3.93
CA PHE A 183 9.06 -13.62 4.81
C PHE A 183 9.24 -14.95 4.06
N GLY A 184 9.37 -14.94 2.76
CA GLY A 184 9.54 -16.09 1.91
C GLY A 184 8.65 -16.08 0.68
N ARG A 185 8.81 -17.07 -0.19
CA ARG A 185 7.97 -17.23 -1.38
C ARG A 185 6.52 -17.45 -0.98
N ILE A 186 5.62 -16.85 -1.76
CA ILE A 186 4.17 -17.06 -1.63
C ILE A 186 3.80 -18.26 -2.49
N GLU A 187 4.07 -19.42 -1.96
CA GLU A 187 3.93 -20.71 -2.65
C GLU A 187 3.45 -21.78 -1.66
N ARG A 188 2.56 -22.65 -2.10
CA ARG A 188 2.10 -23.80 -1.34
C ARG A 188 1.78 -24.97 -2.27
N ASP A 189 2.32 -26.16 -1.95
CA ASP A 189 2.12 -27.39 -2.71
C ASP A 189 2.42 -27.21 -4.22
N GLY A 190 3.49 -26.43 -4.52
CA GLY A 190 3.91 -26.11 -5.89
C GLY A 190 2.98 -25.11 -6.62
N LYS A 191 2.04 -24.48 -5.93
CA LYS A 191 1.11 -23.50 -6.50
C LYS A 191 1.49 -22.08 -6.11
N SER A 192 1.49 -21.16 -7.10
CA SER A 192 1.56 -19.71 -6.86
C SER A 192 0.27 -19.21 -6.20
N PHE A 193 0.24 -17.96 -5.75
CA PHE A 193 -0.97 -17.35 -5.19
C PHE A 193 -2.15 -17.42 -6.16
N GLU A 194 -1.92 -17.14 -7.44
CA GLU A 194 -2.93 -17.14 -8.50
C GLU A 194 -3.50 -18.53 -8.77
N ASP A 195 -2.73 -19.59 -8.44
CA ASP A 195 -3.15 -20.97 -8.57
C ASP A 195 -3.85 -21.55 -7.33
N MET A 196 -3.83 -20.82 -6.22
CA MET A 196 -4.51 -21.24 -5.00
C MET A 196 -6.01 -21.07 -5.10
N GLY A 197 -6.78 -22.00 -4.47
CA GLY A 197 -8.23 -21.95 -4.46
C GLY A 197 -8.80 -20.62 -3.94
N ALA A 198 -8.18 -20.04 -2.90
CA ALA A 198 -8.58 -18.76 -2.33
C ALA A 198 -8.61 -17.63 -3.37
N TYR A 199 -7.63 -17.56 -4.27
CA TYR A 199 -7.61 -16.57 -5.35
C TYR A 199 -8.61 -16.93 -6.45
N ARG A 200 -8.60 -18.17 -6.96
CA ARG A 200 -9.46 -18.60 -8.07
C ARG A 200 -10.95 -18.43 -7.80
N GLU A 201 -11.35 -18.69 -6.55
CA GLU A 201 -12.74 -18.50 -6.10
C GLU A 201 -13.13 -17.03 -5.95
N SER A 202 -12.15 -16.14 -5.84
CA SER A 202 -12.33 -14.72 -5.52
C SER A 202 -11.76 -13.76 -6.57
N GLU A 203 -11.28 -14.26 -7.70
CA GLU A 203 -10.60 -13.46 -8.75
C GLU A 203 -11.48 -12.29 -9.23
N ASN A 204 -12.78 -12.49 -9.32
CA ASN A 204 -13.75 -11.47 -9.72
C ASN A 204 -13.88 -10.31 -8.73
N LYS A 205 -13.33 -10.44 -7.51
CA LYS A 205 -13.30 -9.40 -6.47
C LYS A 205 -11.96 -8.65 -6.46
N VAL A 206 -10.95 -9.22 -7.09
CA VAL A 206 -9.60 -8.65 -7.14
C VAL A 206 -9.51 -7.60 -8.24
N PHE A 207 -9.24 -6.36 -7.84
CA PHE A 207 -8.97 -5.25 -8.77
C PHE A 207 -7.60 -5.44 -9.44
N GLY A 208 -6.60 -5.89 -8.68
CA GLY A 208 -5.28 -6.24 -9.17
C GLY A 208 -4.31 -6.56 -8.04
N SER A 209 -3.05 -6.80 -8.38
CA SER A 209 -2.00 -7.17 -7.42
C SER A 209 -0.76 -6.31 -7.57
N VAL A 210 -0.05 -6.12 -6.44
CA VAL A 210 1.26 -5.46 -6.35
C VAL A 210 2.23 -6.40 -5.65
N HIS A 211 3.41 -6.59 -6.23
CA HIS A 211 4.42 -7.52 -5.73
C HIS A 211 5.54 -6.77 -4.98
N LEU A 212 5.67 -7.02 -3.70
CA LEU A 212 6.84 -6.66 -2.92
C LEU A 212 7.85 -7.82 -3.00
N THR A 213 8.46 -7.94 -4.18
CA THR A 213 9.33 -9.07 -4.52
C THR A 213 10.53 -9.13 -3.59
N LYS A 214 10.87 -10.33 -3.13
CA LYS A 214 12.09 -10.59 -2.35
C LYS A 214 13.32 -10.22 -3.16
N ARG A 215 14.11 -9.30 -2.61
CA ARG A 215 15.41 -8.88 -3.15
C ARG A 215 16.54 -9.42 -2.28
N ASN A 216 17.78 -9.16 -2.68
CA ASN A 216 18.94 -9.55 -1.87
C ASN A 216 18.83 -8.94 -0.46
N GLN A 217 18.83 -9.81 0.55
CA GLN A 217 18.61 -9.42 1.95
C GLN A 217 19.76 -8.61 2.52
N ASP A 218 21.01 -8.91 2.12
CA ASP A 218 22.19 -8.22 2.64
C ASP A 218 22.34 -6.77 2.14
N THR A 219 21.59 -6.39 1.10
CA THR A 219 21.61 -5.05 0.52
C THR A 219 20.21 -4.40 0.61
N PHE A 220 19.31 -4.72 -0.32
CA PHE A 220 17.96 -4.14 -0.39
C PHE A 220 17.15 -4.38 0.88
N GLY A 221 17.23 -5.60 1.44
CA GLY A 221 16.50 -5.94 2.65
C GLY A 221 16.94 -5.09 3.84
N ARG A 222 18.25 -5.05 4.12
CA ARG A 222 18.80 -4.24 5.21
C ARG A 222 18.53 -2.74 5.04
N ASP A 223 18.64 -2.23 3.81
CA ASP A 223 18.35 -0.82 3.55
C ASP A 223 16.88 -0.50 3.86
N LEU A 224 15.95 -1.35 3.42
CA LEU A 224 14.52 -1.16 3.68
C LEU A 224 14.20 -1.31 5.17
N GLU A 225 14.77 -2.29 5.85
CA GLU A 225 14.63 -2.48 7.30
C GLU A 225 15.11 -1.25 8.07
N GLU A 226 16.24 -0.67 7.68
CA GLU A 226 16.75 0.53 8.31
C GLU A 226 15.83 1.73 8.13
N VAL A 227 15.29 1.95 6.92
CA VAL A 227 14.32 3.00 6.64
C VAL A 227 13.05 2.82 7.47
N ILE A 228 12.50 1.59 7.51
CA ILE A 228 11.28 1.26 8.28
C ILE A 228 11.53 1.44 9.78
N SER A 229 12.68 1.00 10.30
CA SER A 229 13.01 1.12 11.72
C SER A 229 13.11 2.56 12.17
N ARG A 230 13.63 3.44 11.32
CA ARG A 230 13.73 4.88 11.53
C ARG A 230 12.43 5.65 11.28
N LYS A 231 11.38 4.97 10.79
CA LYS A 231 10.10 5.60 10.42
C LYS A 231 10.25 6.71 9.38
N LEU A 232 11.18 6.52 8.46
CA LEU A 232 11.36 7.42 7.32
C LEU A 232 10.54 6.93 6.13
N THR A 233 10.01 7.87 5.38
CA THR A 233 9.53 7.60 4.03
C THR A 233 10.71 7.30 3.10
N LEU A 234 10.46 6.64 1.98
CA LEU A 234 11.50 6.44 0.96
C LEU A 234 12.02 7.77 0.43
N ASP A 235 11.13 8.76 0.26
CA ASP A 235 11.50 10.09 -0.19
C ASP A 235 12.47 10.79 0.78
N GLU A 236 12.19 10.77 2.10
CA GLU A 236 13.10 11.32 3.10
C GLU A 236 14.44 10.59 3.08
N ALA A 237 14.42 9.25 3.02
CA ALA A 237 15.63 8.45 2.99
C ALA A 237 16.49 8.74 1.74
N ILE A 238 15.85 8.90 0.58
CA ILE A 238 16.52 9.15 -0.70
C ILE A 238 17.07 10.58 -0.78
N LYS A 239 16.29 11.58 -0.35
CA LYS A 239 16.68 12.99 -0.47
C LYS A 239 17.68 13.38 0.62
N ASP A 240 17.25 13.30 1.87
CA ASP A 240 17.91 13.95 3.00
C ASP A 240 18.46 12.95 4.03
N GLY A 241 18.14 11.66 3.90
CA GLY A 241 18.55 10.64 4.86
C GLY A 241 20.05 10.42 4.89
N PRO A 242 20.60 10.00 6.05
CA PRO A 242 22.04 9.76 6.26
C PRO A 242 22.47 8.41 5.64
N PHE A 243 22.08 8.17 4.41
CA PHE A 243 22.34 6.92 3.70
C PHE A 243 23.40 7.09 2.62
N SER A 244 24.14 6.02 2.34
CA SER A 244 25.13 5.99 1.26
C SER A 244 24.46 6.20 -0.11
N ILE A 245 25.25 6.63 -1.10
CA ILE A 245 24.77 6.79 -2.49
C ILE A 245 24.16 5.48 -3.02
N MET A 246 24.79 4.33 -2.72
CA MET A 246 24.29 3.03 -3.19
C MET A 246 23.00 2.59 -2.47
N THR A 247 22.87 2.89 -1.18
CA THR A 247 21.62 2.70 -0.43
C THR A 247 20.49 3.54 -1.06
N LYS A 248 20.73 4.84 -1.25
CA LYS A 248 19.76 5.74 -1.91
C LYS A 248 19.37 5.24 -3.31
N GLN A 249 20.34 4.72 -4.08
CA GLN A 249 20.06 4.17 -5.41
C GLN A 249 19.16 2.91 -5.34
N ARG A 250 19.41 2.00 -4.40
CA ARG A 250 18.57 0.81 -4.21
C ARG A 250 17.16 1.17 -3.76
N LEU A 251 17.01 2.15 -2.86
CA LEU A 251 15.70 2.67 -2.44
C LEU A 251 14.93 3.28 -3.61
N LYS A 252 15.60 4.05 -4.49
CA LYS A 252 14.99 4.58 -5.74
C LYS A 252 14.51 3.48 -6.66
N VAL A 253 15.29 2.41 -6.81
CA VAL A 253 14.89 1.25 -7.64
C VAL A 253 13.64 0.60 -7.09
N MET A 254 13.56 0.37 -5.76
CA MET A 254 12.37 -0.21 -5.14
C MET A 254 11.14 0.71 -5.27
N GLN A 255 11.31 2.00 -4.99
CA GLN A 255 10.22 2.96 -5.10
C GLN A 255 9.65 3.02 -6.51
N ARG A 256 10.52 3.09 -7.52
CA ARG A 256 10.12 3.10 -8.93
C ARG A 256 9.35 1.83 -9.29
N ASP A 257 9.87 0.66 -8.93
CA ASP A 257 9.25 -0.63 -9.21
C ASP A 257 7.84 -0.72 -8.61
N TRP A 258 7.66 -0.32 -7.37
CA TRP A 258 6.35 -0.33 -6.73
C TRP A 258 5.38 0.69 -7.34
N PHE A 259 5.86 1.88 -7.67
CA PHE A 259 5.04 2.92 -8.29
C PHE A 259 4.59 2.53 -9.71
N GLU A 260 5.48 1.92 -10.51
CA GLU A 260 5.15 1.38 -11.83
C GLU A 260 4.09 0.29 -11.76
N GLN A 261 4.14 -0.58 -10.75
CA GLN A 261 3.11 -1.59 -10.54
C GLN A 261 1.75 -0.97 -10.16
N ILE A 262 1.74 0.05 -9.28
CA ILE A 262 0.50 0.76 -8.94
C ILE A 262 -0.05 1.50 -10.17
N ASP A 263 0.81 2.13 -10.99
CA ASP A 263 0.40 2.73 -12.27
C ASP A 263 -0.25 1.70 -13.21
N SER A 264 0.23 0.46 -13.20
CA SER A 264 -0.33 -0.60 -14.04
C SER A 264 -1.75 -1.03 -13.62
N LEU A 265 -2.11 -0.89 -12.34
CA LEU A 265 -3.48 -1.14 -11.87
C LEU A 265 -4.51 -0.20 -12.50
N THR A 266 -4.09 0.99 -12.91
CA THR A 266 -4.98 2.00 -13.50
C THR A 266 -5.28 1.77 -14.98
N LEU A 267 -4.62 0.79 -15.59
CA LEU A 267 -4.78 0.44 -17.00
C LEU A 267 -5.75 -0.73 -17.22
N LEU A 268 -6.26 -1.34 -16.15
CA LEU A 268 -7.23 -2.44 -16.14
C LEU A 268 -8.65 -1.91 -16.03
#